data_c72ece74e8c1f12af83b1a8378d038e1
#
_entry.id   c72ece74e8c1f12af83b1a8378d038e1
#
_cell.length_a   1.000
_cell.length_b   1.000
_cell.length_c   1.000
_cell.angle_alpha   90.00
_cell.angle_beta   90.00
_cell.angle_gamma   90.00
#
_symmetry.space_group_name_H-M   'P 1'
#
loop_
_entity.id
_entity.type
_entity.pdbx_description
1 polymer ?
#
loop_
_entity_poly.entity_id
_entity_poly.type
_entity_poly.pdbx_seq_one_letter_code
_entity_poly.pdbx_strand_id
1 'polypeptide(L)'
;MNIVIAPDSFKESLSAQKVAEAIKRGFQQSIADVDCLLCPVGDGGEGTVDAIRHSLELEEKWIQVTGPFVQKEAMRYFQKGALALFEVADLVGLGKIPLEERNPLQIQTRGIGELIRYLISQEIKEIYIGVGGTASNDGGLGIAAGLGYQFYDRDGNVLTACGQTLLNLASVSTENCYKIPEDVHIRILADVVSPLCGHQGATYTFGKQKGLHPNMFETVDQAIQDFYETVSPATLEIKGAGAGGGIAGGLCAFSQANIVSGIDTCLNLINFDKKVSDADLVIVGEGRLDRQSFAGKAPIGVAKRTPVGVPVIAICGSLAEDLPSLPFKNIQAAFSILEKSEALEDSLKNASLYLEHNAANIGRLLNMRKI
;
A
#
# COMPACT_ATOMS: atom_id res chain seq x y z
N MET A 1 32.90 0.25 2.74
CA MET A 1 31.76 -0.01 3.63
C MET A 1 30.50 -0.11 2.78
N ASN A 2 29.80 -1.23 2.85
CA ASN A 2 28.62 -1.50 2.05
C ASN A 2 27.35 -1.24 2.89
N ILE A 3 26.57 -0.24 2.53
CA ILE A 3 25.35 0.14 3.22
C ILE A 3 24.14 -0.16 2.33
N VAL A 4 23.21 -0.99 2.81
CA VAL A 4 21.90 -1.19 2.15
C VAL A 4 20.91 -0.22 2.77
N ILE A 5 20.27 0.61 1.93
CA ILE A 5 19.32 1.64 2.36
C ILE A 5 17.93 1.23 1.89
N ALA A 6 17.10 0.74 2.82
CA ALA A 6 15.81 0.12 2.56
C ALA A 6 14.67 0.81 3.35
N PRO A 7 14.40 2.10 3.13
CA PRO A 7 13.32 2.81 3.78
C PRO A 7 11.98 2.60 3.08
N ASP A 8 10.90 2.81 3.82
CA ASP A 8 9.57 3.10 3.29
C ASP A 8 9.41 4.62 3.04
N SER A 9 8.29 5.01 2.47
CA SER A 9 7.90 6.39 2.23
C SER A 9 7.66 7.16 3.54
N PHE A 10 7.98 8.46 3.53
CA PHE A 10 7.53 9.38 4.57
C PHE A 10 6.24 10.02 4.06
N LYS A 11 5.11 9.45 4.49
CA LYS A 11 3.77 9.85 4.03
C LYS A 11 3.60 11.36 4.09
N GLU A 12 2.96 11.93 3.08
CA GLU A 12 2.74 13.37 2.91
C GLU A 12 4.01 14.21 2.72
N SER A 13 5.20 13.59 2.63
CA SER A 13 6.48 14.28 2.50
C SER A 13 7.35 13.73 1.36
N LEU A 14 7.90 12.53 1.50
CA LEU A 14 8.88 11.97 0.57
C LEU A 14 8.52 10.53 0.15
N SER A 15 8.66 10.23 -1.15
CA SER A 15 8.64 8.83 -1.61
C SER A 15 9.81 8.04 -1.04
N ALA A 16 9.67 6.71 -0.91
CA ALA A 16 10.73 5.83 -0.41
C ALA A 16 12.05 5.99 -1.18
N GLN A 17 11.99 6.21 -2.49
CA GLN A 17 13.16 6.49 -3.33
C GLN A 17 13.87 7.78 -2.90
N LYS A 18 13.14 8.88 -2.71
CA LYS A 18 13.71 10.17 -2.27
C LYS A 18 14.28 10.09 -0.85
N VAL A 19 13.66 9.33 0.04
CA VAL A 19 14.18 9.03 1.38
C VAL A 19 15.54 8.31 1.27
N ALA A 20 15.61 7.24 0.46
CA ALA A 20 16.84 6.50 0.26
C ALA A 20 17.96 7.35 -0.35
N GLU A 21 17.66 8.21 -1.32
CA GLU A 21 18.62 9.14 -1.93
C GLU A 21 19.13 10.18 -0.93
N ALA A 22 18.29 10.74 -0.06
CA ALA A 22 18.70 11.69 0.96
C ALA A 22 19.65 11.04 1.97
N ILE A 23 19.31 9.85 2.44
CA ILE A 23 20.17 9.07 3.35
C ILE A 23 21.53 8.76 2.69
N LYS A 24 21.54 8.33 1.41
CA LYS A 24 22.75 8.09 0.64
C LYS A 24 23.66 9.32 0.60
N ARG A 25 23.12 10.51 0.28
CA ARG A 25 23.89 11.75 0.25
C ARG A 25 24.57 12.02 1.59
N GLY A 26 23.87 11.83 2.71
CA GLY A 26 24.43 12.03 4.04
C GLY A 26 25.61 11.09 4.35
N PHE A 27 25.50 9.81 4.03
CA PHE A 27 26.61 8.87 4.20
C PHE A 27 27.80 9.20 3.30
N GLN A 28 27.55 9.58 2.04
CA GLN A 28 28.63 9.98 1.11
C GLN A 28 29.38 11.23 1.54
N GLN A 29 28.77 12.15 2.30
CA GLN A 29 29.44 13.31 2.88
C GLN A 29 30.34 12.97 4.07
N SER A 30 30.12 11.85 4.73
CA SER A 30 30.74 11.54 6.03
C SER A 30 31.60 10.29 6.02
N ILE A 31 31.50 9.40 5.07
CA ILE A 31 32.25 8.17 4.95
C ILE A 31 32.96 8.14 3.58
N ALA A 32 34.29 8.14 3.59
CA ALA A 32 35.05 7.92 2.37
C ALA A 32 34.82 6.49 1.85
N ASP A 33 34.73 6.35 0.54
CA ASP A 33 34.57 5.05 -0.16
C ASP A 33 33.39 4.21 0.36
N VAL A 34 32.25 4.89 0.71
CA VAL A 34 31.00 4.19 1.03
C VAL A 34 30.30 3.76 -0.24
N ASP A 35 29.93 2.49 -0.30
CA ASP A 35 29.00 1.97 -1.31
C ASP A 35 27.58 1.89 -0.72
N CYS A 36 26.63 2.56 -1.36
CA CYS A 36 25.25 2.64 -0.91
C CYS A 36 24.33 2.00 -1.94
N LEU A 37 23.78 0.83 -1.62
CA LEU A 37 22.77 0.16 -2.41
C LEU A 37 21.39 0.63 -1.98
N LEU A 38 20.66 1.29 -2.89
CA LEU A 38 19.29 1.72 -2.62
C LEU A 38 18.31 0.58 -2.88
N CYS A 39 17.54 0.24 -1.86
CA CYS A 39 16.53 -0.81 -1.88
C CYS A 39 15.23 -0.29 -1.24
N PRO A 40 14.62 0.82 -1.74
CA PRO A 40 13.37 1.32 -1.18
C PRO A 40 12.31 0.23 -1.20
N VAL A 41 11.47 0.20 -0.16
CA VAL A 41 10.45 -0.82 0.08
C VAL A 41 9.10 -0.19 0.38
N GLY A 42 8.07 -1.02 0.51
CA GLY A 42 6.75 -0.63 0.98
C GLY A 42 6.04 -1.80 1.62
N ASP A 43 4.99 -1.52 2.39
CA ASP A 43 4.21 -2.48 3.18
C ASP A 43 2.88 -2.89 2.52
N GLY A 44 2.69 -2.60 1.23
CA GLY A 44 1.41 -2.78 0.53
C GLY A 44 0.51 -1.54 0.60
N GLY A 45 0.92 -0.51 1.32
CA GLY A 45 0.29 0.80 1.34
C GLY A 45 0.56 1.61 0.07
N GLU A 46 0.05 2.85 0.04
CA GLU A 46 0.30 3.81 -1.04
C GLU A 46 1.80 4.07 -1.20
N GLY A 47 2.31 4.02 -2.44
CA GLY A 47 3.72 4.22 -2.79
C GLY A 47 4.56 2.94 -2.83
N THR A 48 4.00 1.78 -2.48
CA THR A 48 4.72 0.49 -2.50
C THR A 48 5.21 0.14 -3.91
N VAL A 49 4.37 0.28 -4.93
CA VAL A 49 4.73 -0.03 -6.32
C VAL A 49 5.79 0.95 -6.83
N ASP A 50 5.64 2.25 -6.53
CA ASP A 50 6.65 3.25 -6.85
C ASP A 50 8.00 2.98 -6.16
N ALA A 51 8.00 2.44 -4.94
CA ALA A 51 9.22 2.07 -4.23
C ALA A 51 10.02 1.01 -4.97
N ILE A 52 9.36 -0.06 -5.44
CA ILE A 52 10.04 -1.23 -6.00
C ILE A 52 10.22 -1.20 -7.52
N ARG A 53 9.51 -0.32 -8.24
CA ARG A 53 9.50 -0.28 -9.71
C ARG A 53 10.89 -0.18 -10.34
N HIS A 54 11.77 0.64 -9.75
CA HIS A 54 13.14 0.82 -10.24
C HIS A 54 14.00 -0.43 -10.02
N SER A 55 13.86 -1.08 -8.87
CA SER A 55 14.56 -2.34 -8.58
C SER A 55 14.15 -3.48 -9.50
N LEU A 56 12.94 -3.43 -10.04
CA LEU A 56 12.37 -4.41 -10.97
C LEU A 56 12.51 -4.00 -12.43
N GLU A 57 12.94 -2.76 -12.72
CA GLU A 57 13.02 -2.19 -14.07
C GLU A 57 11.68 -2.28 -14.81
N LEU A 58 10.60 -1.88 -14.14
CA LEU A 58 9.25 -1.89 -14.69
C LEU A 58 9.04 -0.69 -15.62
N GLU A 59 8.38 -0.92 -16.75
CA GLU A 59 7.89 0.12 -17.64
C GLU A 59 6.58 0.71 -17.12
N GLU A 60 6.49 2.03 -17.08
CA GLU A 60 5.26 2.73 -16.76
C GLU A 60 4.34 2.78 -17.96
N LYS A 61 3.07 2.40 -17.79
CA LYS A 61 2.03 2.39 -18.81
C LYS A 61 0.74 3.00 -18.29
N TRP A 62 -0.12 3.42 -19.22
CA TRP A 62 -1.39 4.08 -18.92
C TRP A 62 -2.52 3.48 -19.73
N ILE A 63 -3.71 3.41 -19.12
CA ILE A 63 -4.94 2.95 -19.76
C ILE A 63 -6.11 3.86 -19.37
N GLN A 64 -7.07 4.05 -20.27
CA GLN A 64 -8.33 4.71 -19.96
C GLN A 64 -9.33 3.73 -19.37
N VAL A 65 -9.73 3.97 -18.12
CA VAL A 65 -10.71 3.17 -17.39
C VAL A 65 -11.86 4.05 -16.89
N THR A 66 -12.89 3.44 -16.36
CA THR A 66 -13.97 4.17 -15.66
C THR A 66 -13.45 4.72 -14.34
N GLY A 67 -13.46 6.02 -14.17
CA GLY A 67 -13.02 6.75 -12.98
C GLY A 67 -13.99 6.66 -11.80
N PRO A 68 -13.62 7.26 -10.65
CA PRO A 68 -14.42 7.21 -9.43
C PRO A 68 -15.83 7.80 -9.56
N PHE A 69 -16.03 8.74 -10.46
CA PHE A 69 -17.31 9.43 -10.73
C PHE A 69 -17.88 9.13 -12.12
N VAL A 70 -17.67 7.92 -12.66
CA VAL A 70 -18.19 7.39 -13.94
C VAL A 70 -17.45 7.85 -15.19
N GLN A 71 -16.87 9.07 -15.23
CA GLN A 71 -16.10 9.55 -16.39
C GLN A 71 -14.86 8.68 -16.65
N LYS A 72 -14.33 8.75 -17.88
CA LYS A 72 -13.08 8.05 -18.20
C LYS A 72 -11.89 8.80 -17.61
N GLU A 73 -11.00 8.03 -16.97
CA GLU A 73 -9.75 8.53 -16.39
C GLU A 73 -8.57 7.66 -16.79
N ALA A 74 -7.40 8.28 -16.90
CA ALA A 74 -6.14 7.56 -17.11
C ALA A 74 -5.69 6.92 -15.80
N MET A 75 -5.50 5.60 -15.80
CA MET A 75 -4.94 4.84 -14.68
C MET A 75 -3.57 4.32 -15.05
N ARG A 76 -2.61 4.51 -14.15
CA ARG A 76 -1.23 4.06 -14.27
C ARG A 76 -1.09 2.61 -13.86
N TYR A 77 -0.22 1.89 -14.55
CA TYR A 77 0.28 0.59 -14.13
C TYR A 77 1.72 0.39 -14.60
N PHE A 78 2.41 -0.59 -14.03
CA PHE A 78 3.79 -0.90 -14.35
C PHE A 78 3.90 -2.34 -14.83
N GLN A 79 4.74 -2.60 -15.86
CA GLN A 79 4.82 -3.91 -16.51
C GLN A 79 6.26 -4.29 -16.83
N LYS A 80 6.56 -5.61 -16.71
CA LYS A 80 7.76 -6.23 -17.28
C LYS A 80 7.42 -7.68 -17.69
N GLY A 81 7.46 -7.97 -18.99
CA GLY A 81 7.05 -9.27 -19.51
C GLY A 81 5.60 -9.60 -19.11
N ALA A 82 5.37 -10.76 -18.50
CA ALA A 82 4.06 -11.21 -18.04
C ALA A 82 3.70 -10.73 -16.59
N LEU A 83 4.48 -9.83 -16.01
CA LEU A 83 4.27 -9.25 -14.69
C LEU A 83 3.69 -7.85 -14.81
N ALA A 84 2.64 -7.54 -14.05
CA ALA A 84 2.12 -6.18 -13.87
C ALA A 84 1.88 -5.83 -12.40
N LEU A 85 2.12 -4.57 -12.06
CA LEU A 85 1.87 -4.00 -10.74
C LEU A 85 1.10 -2.69 -10.88
N PHE A 86 0.15 -2.44 -9.98
CA PHE A 86 -0.52 -1.14 -9.89
C PHE A 86 -1.04 -0.86 -8.49
N GLU A 87 -1.33 0.40 -8.21
CA GLU A 87 -1.97 0.84 -6.97
C GLU A 87 -3.38 1.30 -7.22
N VAL A 88 -4.34 0.86 -6.41
CA VAL A 88 -5.72 1.31 -6.53
C VAL A 88 -5.86 2.81 -6.22
N ALA A 89 -4.92 3.36 -5.44
CA ALA A 89 -4.83 4.78 -5.15
C ALA A 89 -4.57 5.64 -6.40
N ASP A 90 -3.99 5.07 -7.46
CA ASP A 90 -3.82 5.76 -8.75
C ASP A 90 -5.17 6.06 -9.44
N LEU A 91 -6.27 5.45 -9.00
CA LEU A 91 -7.61 5.74 -9.48
C LEU A 91 -8.51 6.35 -8.40
N VAL A 92 -8.60 5.71 -7.23
CA VAL A 92 -9.53 6.06 -6.15
C VAL A 92 -8.82 6.50 -4.87
N GLY A 93 -7.61 7.09 -5.00
CA GLY A 93 -6.81 7.52 -3.86
C GLY A 93 -7.38 8.73 -3.13
N LEU A 94 -7.19 8.79 -1.79
CA LEU A 94 -7.57 9.94 -0.97
C LEU A 94 -6.88 11.23 -1.46
N GLY A 95 -5.63 11.16 -1.92
CA GLY A 95 -4.91 12.30 -2.46
C GLY A 95 -5.42 12.81 -3.81
N LYS A 96 -6.18 11.99 -4.55
CA LYS A 96 -6.76 12.36 -5.85
C LYS A 96 -8.14 13.01 -5.76
N ILE A 97 -8.87 12.69 -4.70
CA ILE A 97 -10.25 13.17 -4.53
C ILE A 97 -10.25 14.36 -3.59
N PRO A 98 -10.67 15.55 -4.05
CA PRO A 98 -10.79 16.74 -3.23
C PRO A 98 -11.60 16.47 -1.96
N LEU A 99 -11.23 17.10 -0.85
CA LEU A 99 -11.86 16.84 0.45
C LEU A 99 -13.38 17.06 0.42
N GLU A 100 -13.82 18.08 -0.29
CA GLU A 100 -15.23 18.47 -0.50
C GLU A 100 -16.02 17.46 -1.33
N GLU A 101 -15.35 16.66 -2.17
CA GLU A 101 -15.96 15.64 -3.01
C GLU A 101 -15.89 14.23 -2.39
N ARG A 102 -15.24 14.09 -1.22
CA ARG A 102 -15.09 12.79 -0.55
C ARG A 102 -16.41 12.30 0.01
N ASN A 103 -17.07 11.47 -0.76
CA ASN A 103 -18.24 10.70 -0.33
C ASN A 103 -18.08 9.25 -0.80
N PRO A 104 -17.69 8.32 0.07
CA PRO A 104 -17.40 6.93 -0.31
C PRO A 104 -18.63 6.18 -0.87
N LEU A 105 -19.85 6.68 -0.63
CA LEU A 105 -21.07 6.11 -1.22
C LEU A 105 -21.22 6.44 -2.71
N GLN A 106 -20.56 7.49 -3.20
CA GLN A 106 -20.61 7.90 -4.62
C GLN A 106 -19.39 7.46 -5.41
N ILE A 107 -18.31 7.10 -4.72
CA ILE A 107 -17.05 6.67 -5.35
C ILE A 107 -17.16 5.19 -5.73
N GLN A 108 -16.75 4.88 -6.96
CA GLN A 108 -16.76 3.51 -7.48
C GLN A 108 -15.36 3.00 -7.82
N THR A 109 -15.22 1.68 -7.82
CA THR A 109 -13.95 0.99 -8.10
C THR A 109 -13.94 0.23 -9.42
N ARG A 110 -14.88 0.52 -10.34
CA ARG A 110 -15.10 -0.21 -11.60
C ARG A 110 -13.85 -0.27 -12.48
N GLY A 111 -13.12 0.81 -12.59
CA GLY A 111 -11.92 0.88 -13.41
C GLY A 111 -10.83 -0.12 -13.00
N ILE A 112 -10.81 -0.55 -11.74
CA ILE A 112 -9.87 -1.58 -11.26
C ILE A 112 -10.20 -2.93 -11.93
N GLY A 113 -11.47 -3.34 -11.97
CA GLY A 113 -11.90 -4.55 -12.67
C GLY A 113 -11.67 -4.46 -14.19
N GLU A 114 -11.88 -3.28 -14.78
CA GLU A 114 -11.58 -3.03 -16.21
C GLU A 114 -10.07 -3.17 -16.49
N LEU A 115 -9.19 -2.64 -15.62
CA LEU A 115 -7.74 -2.78 -15.75
C LEU A 115 -7.32 -4.26 -15.65
N ILE A 116 -7.85 -5.01 -14.68
CA ILE A 116 -7.53 -6.45 -14.54
C ILE A 116 -7.89 -7.21 -15.84
N ARG A 117 -9.08 -7.00 -16.40
CA ARG A 117 -9.45 -7.62 -17.68
C ARG A 117 -8.52 -7.24 -18.82
N TYR A 118 -8.15 -5.97 -18.88
CA TYR A 118 -7.21 -5.49 -19.89
C TYR A 118 -5.84 -6.15 -19.72
N LEU A 119 -5.27 -6.20 -18.53
CA LEU A 119 -3.98 -6.83 -18.28
C LEU A 119 -3.97 -8.31 -18.71
N ILE A 120 -5.04 -9.05 -18.38
CA ILE A 120 -5.19 -10.44 -18.79
C ILE A 120 -5.25 -10.56 -20.33
N SER A 121 -5.94 -9.64 -21.01
CA SER A 121 -5.98 -9.60 -22.49
C SER A 121 -4.61 -9.29 -23.14
N GLN A 122 -3.69 -8.69 -22.36
CA GLN A 122 -2.28 -8.44 -22.76
C GLN A 122 -1.35 -9.58 -22.31
N GLU A 123 -1.88 -10.77 -22.02
CA GLU A 123 -1.13 -11.96 -21.63
C GLU A 123 -0.35 -11.81 -20.29
N ILE A 124 -0.74 -10.86 -19.44
CA ILE A 124 -0.20 -10.76 -18.08
C ILE A 124 -0.68 -11.95 -17.26
N LYS A 125 0.25 -12.58 -16.54
CA LYS A 125 -0.02 -13.76 -15.71
C LYS A 125 0.15 -13.50 -14.20
N GLU A 126 1.01 -12.57 -13.85
CA GLU A 126 1.30 -12.18 -12.47
C GLU A 126 0.87 -10.73 -12.24
N ILE A 127 -0.15 -10.51 -11.42
CA ILE A 127 -0.69 -9.17 -11.13
C ILE A 127 -0.56 -8.92 -9.63
N TYR A 128 0.14 -7.84 -9.25
CA TYR A 128 0.25 -7.39 -7.87
C TYR A 128 -0.46 -6.05 -7.69
N ILE A 129 -1.30 -5.95 -6.67
CA ILE A 129 -2.19 -4.81 -6.46
C ILE A 129 -1.97 -4.23 -5.06
N GLY A 130 -1.49 -2.98 -4.99
CA GLY A 130 -1.47 -2.21 -3.74
C GLY A 130 -2.86 -1.62 -3.46
N VAL A 131 -3.40 -1.84 -2.26
CA VAL A 131 -4.79 -1.45 -1.91
C VAL A 131 -4.89 -0.35 -0.85
N GLY A 132 -3.78 0.28 -0.47
CA GLY A 132 -3.73 1.36 0.50
C GLY A 132 -4.28 2.69 -0.03
N GLY A 133 -4.55 3.66 0.89
CA GLY A 133 -4.78 5.07 0.57
C GLY A 133 -6.08 5.41 -0.17
N THR A 134 -7.12 4.57 -0.15
CA THR A 134 -8.33 4.74 -0.99
C THR A 134 -9.44 5.57 -0.35
N ALA A 135 -10.24 6.27 -1.18
CA ALA A 135 -11.41 7.05 -0.79
C ALA A 135 -12.74 6.28 -0.90
N SER A 136 -12.76 5.10 -1.53
CA SER A 136 -13.98 4.28 -1.71
C SER A 136 -14.33 3.44 -0.48
N ASN A 137 -15.62 3.10 -0.33
CA ASN A 137 -16.15 2.11 0.62
C ASN A 137 -17.35 1.41 -0.02
N ASP A 138 -17.14 0.81 -1.19
CA ASP A 138 -18.13 0.14 -1.99
C ASP A 138 -18.10 -1.39 -1.83
N GLY A 139 -17.29 -1.90 -0.87
CA GLY A 139 -17.12 -3.34 -0.68
C GLY A 139 -16.53 -4.06 -1.89
N GLY A 140 -15.93 -3.33 -2.85
CA GLY A 140 -15.44 -3.90 -4.11
C GLY A 140 -16.53 -4.16 -5.16
N LEU A 141 -17.75 -3.64 -4.96
CA LEU A 141 -18.86 -3.78 -5.90
C LEU A 141 -18.50 -3.26 -7.31
N GLY A 142 -17.78 -2.12 -7.36
CA GLY A 142 -17.29 -1.57 -8.62
C GLY A 142 -16.35 -2.53 -9.36
N ILE A 143 -15.46 -3.22 -8.65
CA ILE A 143 -14.57 -4.22 -9.25
C ILE A 143 -15.38 -5.33 -9.92
N ALA A 144 -16.39 -5.86 -9.22
CA ALA A 144 -17.29 -6.85 -9.78
C ALA A 144 -17.97 -6.34 -11.07
N ALA A 145 -18.47 -5.09 -11.08
CA ALA A 145 -19.01 -4.48 -12.29
C ALA A 145 -18.00 -4.38 -13.44
N GLY A 146 -16.76 -4.04 -13.14
CA GLY A 146 -15.64 -4.02 -14.11
C GLY A 146 -15.35 -5.42 -14.68
N LEU A 147 -15.59 -6.45 -13.89
CA LEU A 147 -15.48 -7.86 -14.30
C LEU A 147 -16.76 -8.42 -14.96
N GLY A 148 -17.80 -7.58 -15.16
CA GLY A 148 -19.00 -7.96 -15.92
C GLY A 148 -20.20 -8.33 -15.09
N TYR A 149 -20.15 -8.24 -13.76
CA TYR A 149 -21.32 -8.39 -12.90
C TYR A 149 -22.28 -7.22 -13.11
N GLN A 150 -23.59 -7.48 -13.02
CA GLN A 150 -24.63 -6.46 -13.11
C GLN A 150 -25.51 -6.48 -11.86
N PHE A 151 -25.91 -5.30 -11.41
CA PHE A 151 -26.64 -5.07 -10.17
C PHE A 151 -27.99 -4.45 -10.49
N TYR A 152 -29.04 -4.91 -9.82
CA TYR A 152 -30.42 -4.49 -10.08
C TYR A 152 -31.12 -4.11 -8.79
N ASP A 153 -31.98 -3.08 -8.87
CA ASP A 153 -32.94 -2.74 -7.83
C ASP A 153 -34.16 -3.67 -7.83
N ARG A 154 -35.14 -3.41 -6.93
CA ARG A 154 -36.36 -4.19 -6.80
C ARG A 154 -37.27 -4.07 -8.02
N ASP A 155 -37.13 -3.00 -8.79
CA ASP A 155 -37.94 -2.75 -10.00
C ASP A 155 -37.25 -3.31 -11.26
N GLY A 156 -36.09 -3.93 -11.13
CA GLY A 156 -35.31 -4.51 -12.23
C GLY A 156 -34.47 -3.49 -13.00
N ASN A 157 -34.28 -2.27 -12.49
CA ASN A 157 -33.43 -1.30 -13.13
C ASN A 157 -31.96 -1.60 -12.81
N VAL A 158 -31.06 -1.36 -13.79
CA VAL A 158 -29.63 -1.53 -13.62
C VAL A 158 -29.09 -0.40 -12.74
N LEU A 159 -28.32 -0.78 -11.70
CA LEU A 159 -27.68 0.15 -10.77
C LEU A 159 -26.23 0.43 -11.16
N THR A 160 -25.78 1.68 -10.97
CA THR A 160 -24.35 2.04 -11.07
C THR A 160 -23.62 1.50 -9.86
N ALA A 161 -22.52 0.76 -10.09
CA ALA A 161 -21.80 0.08 -9.01
C ALA A 161 -20.94 1.05 -8.18
N CYS A 162 -21.53 1.59 -7.13
CA CYS A 162 -20.86 2.42 -6.12
C CYS A 162 -21.35 2.05 -4.71
N GLY A 163 -20.82 2.63 -3.65
CA GLY A 163 -21.21 2.31 -2.27
C GLY A 163 -22.71 2.48 -2.00
N GLN A 164 -23.36 3.49 -2.60
CA GLN A 164 -24.79 3.72 -2.43
C GLN A 164 -25.65 2.59 -3.04
N THR A 165 -25.15 1.89 -4.05
CA THR A 165 -25.85 0.78 -4.70
C THR A 165 -26.13 -0.36 -3.72
N LEU A 166 -25.20 -0.61 -2.77
CA LEU A 166 -25.41 -1.62 -1.74
C LEU A 166 -26.68 -1.42 -0.93
N LEU A 167 -27.11 -0.16 -0.72
CA LEU A 167 -28.30 0.19 0.04
C LEU A 167 -29.62 -0.11 -0.70
N ASN A 168 -29.56 -0.25 -2.03
CA ASN A 168 -30.73 -0.43 -2.89
C ASN A 168 -30.66 -1.74 -3.70
N LEU A 169 -29.65 -2.57 -3.46
CA LEU A 169 -29.41 -3.79 -4.20
C LEU A 169 -30.49 -4.84 -3.92
N ALA A 170 -31.08 -5.38 -4.97
CA ALA A 170 -32.06 -6.46 -4.88
C ALA A 170 -31.56 -7.77 -5.50
N SER A 171 -30.82 -7.70 -6.61
CA SER A 171 -30.26 -8.89 -7.24
C SER A 171 -28.98 -8.63 -8.01
N VAL A 172 -28.22 -9.69 -8.24
CA VAL A 172 -26.92 -9.69 -8.95
C VAL A 172 -27.00 -10.68 -10.10
N SER A 173 -26.65 -10.24 -11.32
CA SER A 173 -26.45 -11.13 -12.45
C SER A 173 -24.97 -11.42 -12.68
N THR A 174 -24.68 -12.70 -12.90
CA THR A 174 -23.34 -13.20 -13.21
C THR A 174 -23.22 -13.66 -14.67
N GLU A 175 -24.22 -13.40 -15.49
CA GLU A 175 -24.35 -13.94 -16.85
C GLU A 175 -23.19 -13.54 -17.77
N ASN A 176 -22.67 -12.31 -17.61
CA ASN A 176 -21.62 -11.74 -18.42
C ASN A 176 -20.27 -11.63 -17.68
N CYS A 177 -20.11 -12.37 -16.58
CA CYS A 177 -18.89 -12.28 -15.78
C CYS A 177 -17.68 -12.79 -16.52
N TYR A 178 -16.61 -12.00 -16.45
CA TYR A 178 -15.29 -12.39 -16.95
C TYR A 178 -14.69 -13.47 -16.03
N LYS A 179 -14.40 -14.62 -16.61
CA LYS A 179 -13.72 -15.71 -15.89
C LYS A 179 -12.21 -15.49 -15.92
N ILE A 180 -11.60 -15.37 -14.76
CA ILE A 180 -10.16 -15.29 -14.62
C ILE A 180 -9.55 -16.64 -15.06
N PRO A 181 -8.59 -16.67 -15.99
CA PRO A 181 -7.90 -17.91 -16.36
C PRO A 181 -7.12 -18.51 -15.18
N GLU A 182 -7.06 -19.84 -15.09
CA GLU A 182 -6.39 -20.55 -13.99
C GLU A 182 -4.88 -20.27 -13.88
N ASP A 183 -4.26 -19.90 -14.98
CA ASP A 183 -2.83 -19.56 -15.06
C ASP A 183 -2.52 -18.08 -14.78
N VAL A 184 -3.52 -17.30 -14.34
CA VAL A 184 -3.37 -15.91 -13.90
C VAL A 184 -3.40 -15.85 -12.38
N HIS A 185 -2.37 -15.26 -11.80
CA HIS A 185 -2.22 -15.09 -10.35
C HIS A 185 -2.33 -13.63 -9.96
N ILE A 186 -3.35 -13.30 -9.16
CA ILE A 186 -3.59 -11.96 -8.66
C ILE A 186 -3.29 -11.94 -7.16
N ARG A 187 -2.38 -11.05 -6.74
CA ARG A 187 -1.95 -10.90 -5.35
C ARG A 187 -2.21 -9.49 -4.86
N ILE A 188 -2.86 -9.39 -3.72
CA ILE A 188 -3.19 -8.14 -3.04
C ILE A 188 -2.11 -7.89 -1.99
N LEU A 189 -1.37 -6.80 -2.14
CA LEU A 189 -0.35 -6.37 -1.19
C LEU A 189 -1.02 -5.63 -0.04
N ALA A 190 -1.11 -6.25 1.14
CA ALA A 190 -1.70 -5.62 2.31
C ALA A 190 -1.15 -6.24 3.60
N ASP A 191 -0.75 -5.39 4.55
CA ASP A 191 -0.32 -5.79 5.89
C ASP A 191 -1.36 -5.43 6.97
N VAL A 192 -2.56 -4.98 6.56
CA VAL A 192 -3.70 -4.76 7.45
C VAL A 192 -4.52 -6.04 7.63
N VAL A 193 -5.04 -6.24 8.83
CA VAL A 193 -5.81 -7.44 9.20
C VAL A 193 -7.31 -7.17 9.39
N SER A 194 -7.76 -5.94 9.10
CA SER A 194 -9.16 -5.54 9.26
C SER A 194 -10.09 -6.47 8.49
N PRO A 195 -11.10 -7.08 9.14
CA PRO A 195 -12.12 -7.86 8.45
C PRO A 195 -12.94 -6.95 7.52
N LEU A 196 -13.75 -7.54 6.68
CA LEU A 196 -14.60 -6.78 5.75
C LEU A 196 -15.65 -5.96 6.49
N CYS A 197 -16.38 -6.58 7.42
CA CYS A 197 -17.49 -6.02 8.17
C CYS A 197 -17.26 -6.06 9.69
N GLY A 198 -18.17 -5.43 10.44
CA GLY A 198 -18.16 -5.33 11.89
C GLY A 198 -17.36 -4.14 12.42
N HIS A 199 -17.34 -3.96 13.75
CA HIS A 199 -16.72 -2.79 14.40
C HIS A 199 -15.21 -2.60 14.11
N GLN A 200 -14.51 -3.64 13.69
CA GLN A 200 -13.11 -3.59 13.23
C GLN A 200 -12.99 -3.67 11.71
N GLY A 201 -14.13 -3.68 11.01
CA GLY A 201 -14.22 -3.79 9.56
C GLY A 201 -13.90 -2.49 8.82
N ALA A 202 -14.00 -2.58 7.50
CA ALA A 202 -13.65 -1.48 6.58
C ALA A 202 -14.36 -0.17 6.91
N THR A 203 -15.68 -0.23 7.11
CA THR A 203 -16.54 0.94 7.32
C THR A 203 -16.23 1.65 8.62
N TYR A 204 -16.19 0.92 9.74
CA TYR A 204 -15.95 1.50 11.07
C TYR A 204 -14.52 2.02 11.23
N THR A 205 -13.53 1.32 10.68
CA THR A 205 -12.11 1.68 10.83
C THR A 205 -11.73 2.86 9.93
N PHE A 206 -12.21 2.90 8.69
CA PHE A 206 -11.72 3.84 7.68
C PHE A 206 -12.77 4.80 7.14
N GLY A 207 -14.06 4.58 7.39
CA GLY A 207 -15.16 5.35 6.79
C GLY A 207 -15.09 6.84 7.09
N LYS A 208 -14.76 7.22 8.34
CA LYS A 208 -14.67 8.63 8.77
C LYS A 208 -13.67 9.43 7.94
N GLN A 209 -12.45 8.93 7.73
CA GLN A 209 -11.42 9.63 6.95
C GLN A 209 -11.75 9.73 5.46
N LYS A 210 -12.66 8.88 4.98
CA LYS A 210 -13.16 8.87 3.60
C LYS A 210 -14.38 9.78 3.38
N GLY A 211 -14.85 10.45 4.44
CA GLY A 211 -16.00 11.35 4.40
C GLY A 211 -17.35 10.69 4.71
N LEU A 212 -17.37 9.42 5.14
CA LEU A 212 -18.61 8.79 5.58
C LEU A 212 -19.04 9.34 6.95
N HIS A 213 -20.30 9.78 7.04
CA HIS A 213 -20.83 10.28 8.30
C HIS A 213 -21.07 9.12 9.28
N PRO A 214 -20.72 9.25 10.57
CA PRO A 214 -20.81 8.16 11.56
C PRO A 214 -22.18 7.51 11.69
N ASN A 215 -23.27 8.26 11.48
CA ASN A 215 -24.63 7.72 11.53
C ASN A 215 -24.95 6.74 10.40
N MET A 216 -24.10 6.66 9.38
CA MET A 216 -24.24 5.74 8.25
C MET A 216 -23.41 4.45 8.42
N PHE A 217 -22.54 4.37 9.44
CA PHE A 217 -21.60 3.25 9.57
C PHE A 217 -22.32 1.91 9.67
N GLU A 218 -23.29 1.79 10.56
CA GLU A 218 -24.07 0.57 10.75
C GLU A 218 -24.81 0.17 9.45
N THR A 219 -25.47 1.13 8.81
CA THR A 219 -26.25 0.89 7.58
C THR A 219 -25.36 0.41 6.43
N VAL A 220 -24.19 1.04 6.25
CA VAL A 220 -23.26 0.69 5.16
C VAL A 220 -22.56 -0.64 5.46
N ASP A 221 -22.14 -0.86 6.69
CA ASP A 221 -21.50 -2.10 7.12
C ASP A 221 -22.45 -3.30 6.92
N GLN A 222 -23.71 -3.16 7.38
CA GLN A 222 -24.72 -4.20 7.19
C GLN A 222 -25.00 -4.47 5.72
N ALA A 223 -25.09 -3.43 4.87
CA ALA A 223 -25.32 -3.60 3.44
C ALA A 223 -24.17 -4.34 2.73
N ILE A 224 -22.92 -4.10 3.15
CA ILE A 224 -21.77 -4.87 2.67
C ILE A 224 -21.87 -6.32 3.15
N GLN A 225 -22.25 -6.55 4.40
CA GLN A 225 -22.42 -7.89 4.94
C GLN A 225 -23.50 -8.66 4.18
N ASP A 226 -24.70 -8.10 4.03
CA ASP A 226 -25.83 -8.72 3.31
C ASP A 226 -25.47 -9.09 1.86
N PHE A 227 -24.73 -8.21 1.20
CA PHE A 227 -24.22 -8.45 -0.15
C PHE A 227 -23.30 -9.69 -0.18
N TYR A 228 -22.32 -9.75 0.71
CA TYR A 228 -21.36 -10.87 0.74
C TYR A 228 -21.98 -12.17 1.24
N GLU A 229 -22.94 -12.13 2.15
CA GLU A 229 -23.73 -13.32 2.55
C GLU A 229 -24.42 -13.96 1.35
N THR A 230 -24.80 -13.13 0.36
CA THR A 230 -25.48 -13.60 -0.86
C THR A 230 -24.49 -14.10 -1.92
N VAL A 231 -23.39 -13.35 -2.17
CA VAL A 231 -22.55 -13.61 -3.35
C VAL A 231 -21.28 -14.39 -3.04
N SER A 232 -20.73 -14.26 -1.82
CA SER A 232 -19.48 -14.93 -1.41
C SER A 232 -19.31 -14.93 0.12
N PRO A 233 -20.07 -15.76 0.87
CA PRO A 233 -20.01 -15.77 2.35
C PRO A 233 -18.59 -16.02 2.90
N ALA A 234 -17.80 -16.82 2.20
CA ALA A 234 -16.42 -17.12 2.61
C ALA A 234 -15.52 -15.88 2.69
N THR A 235 -15.84 -14.81 1.95
CA THR A 235 -15.05 -13.57 1.96
C THR A 235 -15.17 -12.82 3.29
N LEU A 236 -16.27 -12.98 4.02
CA LEU A 236 -16.46 -12.35 5.33
C LEU A 236 -15.46 -12.86 6.37
N GLU A 237 -14.95 -14.08 6.22
CA GLU A 237 -13.98 -14.70 7.11
C GLU A 237 -12.51 -14.39 6.73
N ILE A 238 -12.28 -13.74 5.60
CA ILE A 238 -10.91 -13.45 5.12
C ILE A 238 -10.33 -12.28 5.92
N LYS A 239 -9.22 -12.53 6.62
CA LYS A 239 -8.45 -11.49 7.29
C LYS A 239 -7.86 -10.53 6.26
N GLY A 240 -8.04 -9.22 6.49
CA GLY A 240 -7.58 -8.18 5.57
C GLY A 240 -8.57 -7.84 4.45
N ALA A 241 -9.73 -8.55 4.33
CA ALA A 241 -10.72 -8.27 3.30
C ALA A 241 -11.29 -6.84 3.36
N GLY A 242 -11.21 -6.17 4.52
CA GLY A 242 -11.59 -4.77 4.69
C GLY A 242 -10.61 -3.75 4.13
N ALA A 243 -9.41 -4.17 3.72
CA ALA A 243 -8.42 -3.26 3.13
C ALA A 243 -9.00 -2.53 1.90
N GLY A 244 -8.65 -1.23 1.80
CA GLY A 244 -9.12 -0.39 0.71
C GLY A 244 -10.63 -0.07 0.74
N GLY A 245 -11.35 -0.28 1.87
CA GLY A 245 -12.81 -0.09 1.92
C GLY A 245 -13.57 -1.26 1.27
N GLY A 246 -13.04 -2.47 1.44
CA GLY A 246 -13.56 -3.72 0.88
C GLY A 246 -13.04 -4.06 -0.51
N ILE A 247 -12.13 -3.26 -1.08
CA ILE A 247 -11.46 -3.59 -2.35
C ILE A 247 -10.80 -4.97 -2.29
N ALA A 248 -10.06 -5.25 -1.19
CA ALA A 248 -9.41 -6.55 -1.03
C ALA A 248 -10.42 -7.71 -1.00
N GLY A 249 -11.55 -7.54 -0.27
CA GLY A 249 -12.65 -8.51 -0.28
C GLY A 249 -13.22 -8.72 -1.66
N GLY A 250 -13.48 -7.64 -2.41
CA GLY A 250 -13.97 -7.72 -3.80
C GLY A 250 -13.01 -8.42 -4.74
N LEU A 251 -11.72 -8.14 -4.64
CA LEU A 251 -10.70 -8.84 -5.43
C LEU A 251 -10.66 -10.34 -5.09
N CYS A 252 -10.74 -10.71 -3.81
CA CYS A 252 -10.80 -12.12 -3.42
C CYS A 252 -12.04 -12.81 -3.97
N ALA A 253 -13.23 -12.19 -3.84
CA ALA A 253 -14.50 -12.78 -4.24
C ALA A 253 -14.67 -12.90 -5.76
N PHE A 254 -14.24 -11.89 -6.51
CA PHE A 254 -14.60 -11.75 -7.93
C PHE A 254 -13.44 -11.98 -8.89
N SER A 255 -12.20 -11.97 -8.42
CA SER A 255 -11.02 -12.18 -9.27
C SER A 255 -10.09 -13.31 -8.79
N GLN A 256 -10.50 -14.10 -7.81
CA GLN A 256 -9.72 -15.19 -7.22
C GLN A 256 -8.36 -14.72 -6.66
N ALA A 257 -8.25 -13.44 -6.29
CA ALA A 257 -7.05 -12.88 -5.74
C ALA A 257 -6.77 -13.39 -4.32
N ASN A 258 -5.49 -13.41 -3.94
CA ASN A 258 -5.07 -13.76 -2.59
C ASN A 258 -4.40 -12.56 -1.91
N ILE A 259 -4.74 -12.33 -0.64
CA ILE A 259 -4.06 -11.33 0.19
C ILE A 259 -2.73 -11.92 0.64
N VAL A 260 -1.65 -11.17 0.42
CA VAL A 260 -0.29 -11.55 0.80
C VAL A 260 0.35 -10.41 1.60
N SER A 261 1.34 -10.73 2.45
CA SER A 261 2.12 -9.71 3.13
C SER A 261 2.78 -8.77 2.13
N GLY A 262 2.49 -7.48 2.25
CA GLY A 262 3.03 -6.44 1.38
C GLY A 262 4.54 -6.38 1.46
N ILE A 263 5.09 -6.28 2.69
CA ILE A 263 6.53 -6.18 2.89
C ILE A 263 7.29 -7.45 2.46
N ASP A 264 6.82 -8.64 2.83
CA ASP A 264 7.52 -9.87 2.45
C ASP A 264 7.52 -10.08 0.93
N THR A 265 6.39 -9.77 0.28
CA THR A 265 6.29 -9.84 -1.19
C THR A 265 7.19 -8.82 -1.86
N CYS A 266 7.22 -7.59 -1.36
CA CYS A 266 8.10 -6.53 -1.83
C CYS A 266 9.57 -6.98 -1.77
N LEU A 267 10.03 -7.49 -0.62
CA LEU A 267 11.38 -7.98 -0.41
C LEU A 267 11.74 -9.17 -1.33
N ASN A 268 10.78 -10.09 -1.55
CA ASN A 268 10.96 -11.21 -2.49
C ASN A 268 11.13 -10.71 -3.93
N LEU A 269 10.24 -9.82 -4.38
CA LEU A 269 10.27 -9.28 -5.74
C LEU A 269 11.59 -8.60 -6.05
N ILE A 270 12.14 -7.80 -5.13
CA ILE A 270 13.41 -7.09 -5.33
C ILE A 270 14.65 -7.97 -5.06
N ASN A 271 14.48 -9.27 -4.71
CA ASN A 271 15.56 -10.16 -4.32
C ASN A 271 16.43 -9.60 -3.17
N PHE A 272 15.76 -9.10 -2.13
CA PHE A 272 16.42 -8.40 -1.02
C PHE A 272 17.50 -9.23 -0.33
N ASP A 273 17.27 -10.53 -0.09
CA ASP A 273 18.22 -11.41 0.60
C ASP A 273 19.59 -11.47 -0.11
N LYS A 274 19.58 -11.47 -1.45
CA LYS A 274 20.81 -11.40 -2.23
C LYS A 274 21.47 -10.02 -2.14
N LYS A 275 20.69 -8.96 -2.09
CA LYS A 275 21.20 -7.58 -2.02
C LYS A 275 21.82 -7.25 -0.67
N VAL A 276 21.34 -7.90 0.40
CA VAL A 276 21.81 -7.63 1.77
C VAL A 276 22.92 -8.58 2.23
N SER A 277 23.27 -9.60 1.43
CA SER A 277 24.24 -10.66 1.82
C SER A 277 25.62 -10.11 2.22
N ASP A 278 26.09 -9.07 1.55
CA ASP A 278 27.42 -8.48 1.73
C ASP A 278 27.37 -7.09 2.41
N ALA A 279 26.24 -6.78 3.05
CA ALA A 279 26.06 -5.50 3.74
C ALA A 279 26.83 -5.44 5.06
N ASP A 280 27.49 -4.33 5.31
CA ASP A 280 28.10 -4.01 6.63
C ASP A 280 27.06 -3.35 7.56
N LEU A 281 26.02 -2.71 6.98
CA LEU A 281 25.00 -1.97 7.68
C LEU A 281 23.72 -1.92 6.83
N VAL A 282 22.57 -2.04 7.47
CA VAL A 282 21.27 -1.80 6.85
C VAL A 282 20.61 -0.57 7.50
N ILE A 283 20.10 0.33 6.66
CA ILE A 283 19.31 1.47 7.10
C ILE A 283 17.86 1.23 6.70
N VAL A 284 16.97 1.31 7.68
CA VAL A 284 15.52 1.31 7.49
C VAL A 284 14.95 2.67 7.87
N GLY A 285 13.74 2.98 7.46
CA GLY A 285 13.08 4.23 7.82
C GLY A 285 11.61 4.24 7.41
N GLU A 286 10.86 5.09 8.08
CA GLU A 286 9.47 5.42 7.78
C GLU A 286 9.09 6.77 8.39
N GLY A 287 7.94 7.34 8.04
CA GLY A 287 7.53 8.65 8.56
C GLY A 287 7.36 8.67 10.08
N ARG A 288 6.84 7.62 10.70
CA ARG A 288 6.71 7.48 12.15
C ARG A 288 6.91 6.04 12.57
N LEU A 289 7.91 5.81 13.39
CA LEU A 289 8.15 4.51 14.02
C LEU A 289 7.28 4.39 15.28
N ASP A 290 6.34 3.44 15.29
CA ASP A 290 5.40 3.21 16.37
C ASP A 290 5.18 1.71 16.63
N ARG A 291 4.24 1.37 17.53
CA ARG A 291 3.89 -0.03 17.83
C ARG A 291 3.40 -0.81 16.61
N GLN A 292 2.71 -0.17 15.68
CA GLN A 292 2.24 -0.84 14.48
C GLN A 292 3.40 -1.21 13.56
N SER A 293 4.44 -0.36 13.49
CA SER A 293 5.69 -0.65 12.79
C SER A 293 6.32 -1.94 13.29
N PHE A 294 6.32 -2.12 14.63
CA PHE A 294 6.86 -3.33 15.28
C PHE A 294 5.97 -4.58 15.12
N ALA A 295 4.73 -4.43 14.67
CA ALA A 295 3.84 -5.54 14.36
C ALA A 295 4.17 -6.24 13.01
N GLY A 296 5.12 -5.72 12.23
CA GLY A 296 5.59 -6.38 11.01
C GLY A 296 5.59 -5.53 9.75
N LYS A 297 5.48 -4.19 9.87
CA LYS A 297 5.61 -3.27 8.75
C LYS A 297 7.03 -3.21 8.18
N ALA A 298 7.26 -2.33 7.20
CA ALA A 298 8.48 -2.26 6.42
C ALA A 298 9.80 -2.30 7.23
N PRO A 299 10.03 -1.48 8.28
CA PRO A 299 11.29 -1.53 9.01
C PRO A 299 11.58 -2.87 9.67
N ILE A 300 10.55 -3.51 10.23
CA ILE A 300 10.68 -4.83 10.89
C ILE A 300 10.80 -5.96 9.86
N GLY A 301 10.09 -5.89 8.75
CA GLY A 301 10.21 -6.85 7.65
C GLY A 301 11.64 -6.91 7.12
N VAL A 302 12.22 -5.73 6.83
CA VAL A 302 13.62 -5.59 6.40
C VAL A 302 14.59 -6.12 7.47
N ALA A 303 14.40 -5.71 8.74
CA ALA A 303 15.28 -6.13 9.84
C ALA A 303 15.27 -7.65 10.05
N LYS A 304 14.12 -8.32 9.91
CA LYS A 304 14.00 -9.78 9.99
C LYS A 304 14.74 -10.52 8.86
N ARG A 305 14.80 -9.92 7.67
CA ARG A 305 15.45 -10.48 6.48
C ARG A 305 16.94 -10.15 6.42
N THR A 306 17.41 -9.22 7.26
CA THR A 306 18.83 -8.86 7.36
C THR A 306 19.59 -9.98 8.07
N PRO A 307 20.75 -10.44 7.53
CA PRO A 307 21.53 -11.50 8.12
C PRO A 307 21.93 -11.22 9.57
N VAL A 308 22.04 -12.28 10.38
CA VAL A 308 22.52 -12.17 11.76
C VAL A 308 23.95 -11.61 11.77
N GLY A 309 24.18 -10.59 12.59
CA GLY A 309 25.48 -9.90 12.67
C GLY A 309 25.59 -8.62 11.84
N VAL A 310 24.70 -8.41 10.87
CA VAL A 310 24.59 -7.13 10.15
C VAL A 310 23.66 -6.20 10.95
N PRO A 311 24.15 -5.10 11.52
CA PRO A 311 23.33 -4.18 12.30
C PRO A 311 22.31 -3.46 11.42
N VAL A 312 21.12 -3.18 12.00
CA VAL A 312 20.08 -2.35 11.37
C VAL A 312 19.92 -1.08 12.19
N ILE A 313 19.89 0.06 11.51
CA ILE A 313 19.61 1.38 12.09
C ILE A 313 18.33 1.93 11.45
N ALA A 314 17.40 2.42 12.28
CA ALA A 314 16.20 3.10 11.82
C ALA A 314 16.43 4.62 11.82
N ILE A 315 16.10 5.29 10.70
CA ILE A 315 16.08 6.75 10.55
C ILE A 315 14.63 7.12 10.18
N CYS A 316 13.91 7.74 11.09
CA CYS A 316 12.47 7.96 10.97
C CYS A 316 12.10 9.43 11.12
N GLY A 317 10.96 9.84 10.55
CA GLY A 317 10.44 11.20 10.72
C GLY A 317 10.24 11.52 12.20
N SER A 318 9.58 10.63 12.93
CA SER A 318 9.41 10.73 14.38
C SER A 318 9.41 9.34 15.04
N LEU A 319 9.61 9.32 16.36
CA LEU A 319 9.57 8.11 17.18
C LEU A 319 8.41 8.23 18.18
N ALA A 320 7.61 7.20 18.33
CA ALA A 320 6.57 7.16 19.36
C ALA A 320 7.17 6.94 20.76
N GLU A 321 6.47 7.39 21.80
CA GLU A 321 6.92 7.26 23.19
C GLU A 321 6.92 5.81 23.70
N ASP A 322 6.06 4.97 23.13
CA ASP A 322 5.80 3.59 23.57
C ASP A 322 6.54 2.54 22.74
N LEU A 323 7.71 2.90 22.22
CA LEU A 323 8.55 1.95 21.47
C LEU A 323 9.14 0.88 22.39
N PRO A 324 9.33 -0.35 21.91
CA PRO A 324 10.05 -1.38 22.65
C PRO A 324 11.52 -0.97 22.83
N SER A 325 12.12 -1.46 23.91
CA SER A 325 13.56 -1.24 24.15
C SER A 325 14.39 -1.83 23.02
N LEU A 326 15.38 -1.06 22.56
CA LEU A 326 16.37 -1.52 21.57
C LEU A 326 17.54 -2.24 22.28
N PRO A 327 18.17 -3.25 21.64
CA PRO A 327 17.88 -3.74 20.30
C PRO A 327 16.60 -4.58 20.23
N PHE A 328 15.86 -4.43 19.11
CA PHE A 328 14.65 -5.22 18.83
C PHE A 328 14.65 -5.72 17.39
N LYS A 329 14.45 -7.04 17.21
CA LYS A 329 14.38 -7.68 15.87
C LYS A 329 15.52 -7.24 14.93
N ASN A 330 16.74 -7.14 15.45
CA ASN A 330 17.94 -6.68 14.76
C ASN A 330 18.07 -5.16 14.55
N ILE A 331 17.06 -4.36 14.87
CA ILE A 331 17.20 -2.88 14.93
C ILE A 331 17.99 -2.53 16.19
N GLN A 332 19.22 -2.01 15.99
CA GLN A 332 20.15 -1.68 17.07
C GLN A 332 19.93 -0.28 17.62
N ALA A 333 19.56 0.66 16.76
CA ALA A 333 19.33 2.06 17.12
C ALA A 333 18.23 2.67 16.23
N ALA A 334 17.54 3.67 16.76
CA ALA A 334 16.54 4.45 16.03
C ALA A 334 16.80 5.95 16.27
N PHE A 335 16.69 6.73 15.21
CA PHE A 335 16.89 8.17 15.21
C PHE A 335 15.68 8.86 14.60
N SER A 336 15.24 9.95 15.27
CA SER A 336 14.33 10.92 14.66
C SER A 336 15.11 11.93 13.85
N ILE A 337 14.58 12.34 12.69
CA ILE A 337 15.20 13.38 11.87
C ILE A 337 14.91 14.80 12.35
N LEU A 338 14.01 14.99 13.31
CA LEU A 338 13.65 16.33 13.80
C LEU A 338 14.84 17.00 14.46
N GLU A 339 15.35 18.08 13.87
CA GLU A 339 16.51 18.84 14.35
C GLU A 339 16.12 19.96 15.30
N LYS A 340 14.90 20.46 15.20
CA LYS A 340 14.37 21.58 15.98
C LYS A 340 12.86 21.45 16.20
N SER A 341 12.35 22.22 17.15
CA SER A 341 10.91 22.39 17.34
C SER A 341 10.39 23.37 16.29
N GLU A 342 9.54 22.91 15.39
CA GLU A 342 8.91 23.70 14.33
C GLU A 342 7.51 23.14 13.99
N ALA A 343 6.76 23.84 13.14
CA ALA A 343 5.48 23.35 12.66
C ALA A 343 5.65 22.07 11.82
N LEU A 344 4.69 21.14 11.88
CA LEU A 344 4.73 19.88 11.13
C LEU A 344 4.93 20.13 9.62
N GLU A 345 4.26 21.14 9.07
CA GLU A 345 4.35 21.48 7.66
C GLU A 345 5.80 21.82 7.23
N ASP A 346 6.54 22.54 8.08
CA ASP A 346 7.95 22.87 7.83
C ASP A 346 8.84 21.64 7.94
N SER A 347 8.60 20.78 8.92
CA SER A 347 9.31 19.50 9.07
C SER A 347 9.09 18.58 7.86
N LEU A 348 7.86 18.51 7.32
CA LEU A 348 7.56 17.74 6.12
C LEU A 348 8.30 18.29 4.89
N LYS A 349 8.36 19.62 4.73
CA LYS A 349 9.09 20.28 3.62
C LYS A 349 10.61 20.05 3.71
N ASN A 350 11.17 20.06 4.92
CA ASN A 350 12.60 19.96 5.16
C ASN A 350 13.10 18.52 5.37
N ALA A 351 12.21 17.52 5.31
CA ALA A 351 12.54 16.13 5.64
C ALA A 351 13.74 15.58 4.87
N SER A 352 13.91 15.93 3.58
CA SER A 352 15.07 15.51 2.78
C SER A 352 16.40 16.03 3.34
N LEU A 353 16.43 17.29 3.77
CA LEU A 353 17.61 17.90 4.37
C LEU A 353 17.95 17.27 5.74
N TYR A 354 16.92 17.08 6.57
CA TYR A 354 17.09 16.48 7.89
C TYR A 354 17.53 15.01 7.81
N LEU A 355 17.03 14.24 6.84
CA LEU A 355 17.50 12.89 6.54
C LEU A 355 18.99 12.88 6.19
N GLU A 356 19.42 13.80 5.32
CA GLU A 356 20.80 13.93 4.88
C GLU A 356 21.73 14.29 6.05
N HIS A 357 21.36 15.26 6.87
CA HIS A 357 22.11 15.65 8.07
C HIS A 357 22.21 14.52 9.11
N ASN A 358 21.10 13.84 9.36
CA ASN A 358 21.04 12.72 10.32
C ASN A 358 21.93 11.56 9.86
N ALA A 359 21.84 11.17 8.58
CA ALA A 359 22.70 10.14 8.00
C ALA A 359 24.19 10.54 8.02
N ALA A 360 24.53 11.81 7.75
CA ALA A 360 25.90 12.30 7.85
C ALA A 360 26.43 12.23 9.30
N ASN A 361 25.61 12.55 10.30
CA ASN A 361 25.99 12.45 11.71
C ASN A 361 26.22 10.99 12.12
N ILE A 362 25.35 10.08 11.71
CA ILE A 362 25.54 8.63 11.92
C ILE A 362 26.84 8.16 11.26
N GLY A 363 27.11 8.58 10.03
CA GLY A 363 28.35 8.23 9.33
C GLY A 363 29.62 8.71 10.05
N ARG A 364 29.60 9.93 10.63
CA ARG A 364 30.69 10.42 11.45
C ARG A 364 30.90 9.55 12.70
N LEU A 365 29.82 9.16 13.40
CA LEU A 365 29.89 8.26 14.56
C LEU A 365 30.49 6.89 14.20
N LEU A 366 30.12 6.32 13.05
CA LEU A 366 30.67 5.05 12.57
C LEU A 366 32.20 5.16 12.28
N ASN A 367 32.64 6.28 11.75
CA ASN A 367 34.05 6.52 11.48
C ASN A 367 34.91 6.69 12.76
N MET A 368 34.33 7.17 13.87
CA MET A 368 35.07 7.30 15.16
C MET A 368 35.52 5.95 15.73
N ARG A 369 34.91 4.82 15.33
CA ARG A 369 35.36 3.47 15.76
C ARG A 369 36.59 2.96 15.02
N LYS A 370 37.10 3.67 14.03
CA LYS A 370 38.35 3.32 13.31
C LYS A 370 39.59 3.98 13.90
N ILE A 371 39.44 4.69 15.02
CA ILE A 371 40.51 5.22 15.85
C ILE A 371 40.65 4.32 17.09
#